data_22ed1ffaa51a86adda60f6bf2d4b92c8
#
_entry.id   22ed1ffaa51a86adda60f6bf2d4b92c8
#
_cell.length_a   1.000
_cell.length_b   1.000
_cell.length_c   1.000
_cell.angle_alpha   90.00
_cell.angle_beta   90.00
_cell.angle_gamma   90.00
#
_symmetry.space_group_name_H-M   'P 1'
#
loop_
_entity.id
_entity.type
_entity.pdbx_description
1 polymer ?
#
loop_
_entity_poly.entity_id
_entity_poly.type
_entity_poly.pdbx_seq_one_letter_code
_entity_poly.pdbx_strand_id
1 'polypeptide(L)'
;MGRVLEARGLRKAYRRVTAVDGVDLEIGVGERVALLGPNGAGKTTTLLMLLGAVTPDAGTVEVLGHRLPGGRSTAMEGVGFAAGYLPLPDRLRVREVLAYFANLHGLADPGPVIDAGLERFRISHLAGAMATELSSGQRTLVGIVKATLHRPSLLVLDEPTASLDPDVAQRVRAGVERICEEDGTALLVTSHNMTDVERICGRVVFLSAGKVVADGSPADVAHSFGRANLEEVFLHLAEQEEGSAL
;
A
#
# COMPACT_ATOMS: atom_id res chain seq x y z
N MET A 1 4.42 -20.82 8.21
CA MET A 1 4.76 -19.90 7.11
C MET A 1 5.38 -18.64 7.71
N GLY A 2 6.41 -18.07 7.09
CA GLY A 2 7.05 -16.83 7.60
C GLY A 2 6.11 -15.63 7.49
N ARG A 3 6.22 -14.68 8.44
CA ARG A 3 5.49 -13.40 8.37
C ARG A 3 6.44 -12.31 7.88
N VAL A 4 5.92 -11.41 7.05
CA VAL A 4 6.64 -10.20 6.61
C VAL A 4 6.23 -8.98 7.43
N LEU A 5 5.02 -9.01 8.05
CA LEU A 5 4.51 -7.97 8.91
C LEU A 5 3.67 -8.58 10.03
N GLU A 6 3.88 -8.07 11.24
CA GLU A 6 3.04 -8.36 12.41
C GLU A 6 2.81 -7.07 13.20
N ALA A 7 1.55 -6.75 13.44
CA ALA A 7 1.11 -5.67 14.30
C ALA A 7 0.14 -6.21 15.35
N ARG A 8 0.32 -5.80 16.60
CA ARG A 8 -0.48 -6.27 17.73
C ARG A 8 -0.95 -5.12 18.61
N GLY A 9 -2.26 -5.03 18.81
CA GLY A 9 -2.90 -4.10 19.72
C GLY A 9 -2.61 -2.64 19.43
N LEU A 10 -2.47 -2.27 18.14
CA LEU A 10 -2.09 -0.91 17.77
C LEU A 10 -3.10 0.11 18.23
N ARG A 11 -2.63 1.15 18.93
CA ARG A 11 -3.43 2.29 19.33
C ARG A 11 -2.75 3.60 18.94
N LYS A 12 -3.56 4.55 18.47
CA LYS A 12 -3.10 5.91 18.18
C LYS A 12 -4.22 6.92 18.37
N ALA A 13 -3.94 7.93 19.20
CA ALA A 13 -4.82 9.05 19.38
C ALA A 13 -4.13 10.37 18.96
N TYR A 14 -4.89 11.28 18.39
CA TYR A 14 -4.48 12.63 18.08
C TYR A 14 -5.38 13.61 18.82
N ARG A 15 -4.82 14.30 19.81
CA ARG A 15 -5.58 15.20 20.68
C ARG A 15 -6.77 14.47 21.34
N ARG A 16 -8.00 14.67 20.80
CA ARG A 16 -9.25 14.10 21.34
C ARG A 16 -9.83 12.99 20.47
N VAL A 17 -9.18 12.66 19.34
CA VAL A 17 -9.67 11.65 18.39
C VAL A 17 -8.80 10.41 18.45
N THR A 18 -9.38 9.27 18.78
CA THR A 18 -8.71 7.96 18.66
C THR A 18 -8.81 7.53 17.20
N ALA A 19 -7.67 7.58 16.50
CA ALA A 19 -7.60 7.22 15.08
C ALA A 19 -7.46 5.71 14.87
N VAL A 20 -6.83 5.00 15.84
CA VAL A 20 -6.65 3.53 15.81
C VAL A 20 -6.82 3.01 17.23
N ASP A 21 -7.63 1.98 17.42
CA ASP A 21 -8.00 1.44 18.73
C ASP A 21 -7.94 -0.09 18.76
N GLY A 22 -6.75 -0.64 19.01
CA GLY A 22 -6.53 -2.07 19.22
C GLY A 22 -6.47 -2.87 17.90
N VAL A 23 -5.88 -2.32 16.84
CA VAL A 23 -5.75 -3.01 15.56
C VAL A 23 -4.66 -4.08 15.63
N ASP A 24 -5.03 -5.30 15.26
CA ASP A 24 -4.13 -6.42 14.95
C ASP A 24 -4.10 -6.64 13.45
N LEU A 25 -2.91 -6.88 12.89
CA LEU A 25 -2.72 -7.19 11.47
C LEU A 25 -1.47 -8.04 11.28
N GLU A 26 -1.60 -9.15 10.56
CA GLU A 26 -0.49 -9.98 10.13
C GLU A 26 -0.49 -10.12 8.61
N ILE A 27 0.68 -10.18 8.00
CA ILE A 27 0.85 -10.45 6.58
C ILE A 27 1.91 -11.52 6.41
N GLY A 28 1.56 -12.60 5.73
CA GLY A 28 2.46 -13.70 5.37
C GLY A 28 3.32 -13.38 4.15
N VAL A 29 4.34 -14.19 3.91
CA VAL A 29 5.15 -14.12 2.69
C VAL A 29 4.27 -14.35 1.45
N GLY A 30 4.34 -13.44 0.46
CA GLY A 30 3.57 -13.49 -0.77
C GLY A 30 2.07 -13.27 -0.60
N GLU A 31 1.58 -12.97 0.61
CA GLU A 31 0.18 -12.68 0.85
C GLU A 31 -0.20 -11.32 0.28
N ARG A 32 -1.41 -11.22 -0.27
CA ARG A 32 -1.95 -9.98 -0.85
C ARG A 32 -3.16 -9.55 -0.03
N VAL A 33 -2.98 -8.49 0.76
CA VAL A 33 -3.96 -7.98 1.73
C VAL A 33 -4.40 -6.58 1.36
N ALA A 34 -5.70 -6.32 1.36
CA ALA A 34 -6.25 -4.98 1.27
C ALA A 34 -6.70 -4.48 2.66
N LEU A 35 -6.32 -3.25 2.99
CA LEU A 35 -6.79 -2.53 4.18
C LEU A 35 -7.86 -1.52 3.74
N LEU A 36 -9.11 -1.82 4.03
CA LEU A 36 -10.29 -1.09 3.56
C LEU A 36 -10.98 -0.34 4.71
N GLY A 37 -11.91 0.53 4.35
CA GLY A 37 -12.74 1.26 5.30
C GLY A 37 -13.04 2.67 4.81
N PRO A 38 -14.06 3.33 5.36
CA PRO A 38 -14.43 4.70 4.99
C PRO A 38 -13.35 5.73 5.32
N ASN A 39 -13.58 6.98 4.92
CA ASN A 39 -12.68 8.08 5.26
C ASN A 39 -12.72 8.33 6.76
N GLY A 40 -11.53 8.45 7.39
CA GLY A 40 -11.46 8.57 8.85
C GLY A 40 -11.36 7.25 9.62
N ALA A 41 -11.56 6.09 8.99
CA ALA A 41 -11.49 4.77 9.64
C ALA A 41 -10.12 4.42 10.25
N GLY A 42 -9.07 5.19 9.99
CA GLY A 42 -7.73 4.98 10.54
C GLY A 42 -6.72 4.31 9.59
N LYS A 43 -7.08 4.07 8.31
CA LYS A 43 -6.21 3.40 7.32
C LYS A 43 -4.82 4.02 7.20
N THR A 44 -4.74 5.32 6.86
CA THR A 44 -3.46 6.02 6.69
C THR A 44 -2.65 6.05 7.98
N THR A 45 -3.29 6.25 9.13
CA THR A 45 -2.60 6.19 10.43
C THR A 45 -2.02 4.81 10.69
N THR A 46 -2.79 3.75 10.39
CA THR A 46 -2.32 2.36 10.50
C THR A 46 -1.12 2.14 9.57
N LEU A 47 -1.21 2.49 8.28
CA LEU A 47 -0.07 2.38 7.35
C LEU A 47 1.17 3.11 7.84
N LEU A 48 1.03 4.34 8.34
CA LEU A 48 2.16 5.11 8.85
C LEU A 48 2.80 4.46 10.09
N MET A 49 2.00 3.81 10.95
CA MET A 49 2.55 3.03 12.08
C MET A 49 3.27 1.77 11.60
N LEU A 50 2.72 1.06 10.62
CA LEU A 50 3.34 -0.14 10.02
C LEU A 50 4.66 0.19 9.31
N LEU A 51 4.80 1.38 8.73
CA LEU A 51 6.03 1.89 8.13
C LEU A 51 6.99 2.54 9.15
N GLY A 52 6.61 2.61 10.43
CA GLY A 52 7.39 3.26 11.48
C GLY A 52 7.56 4.77 11.29
N ALA A 53 6.71 5.41 10.47
CA ALA A 53 6.67 6.86 10.30
C ALA A 53 5.91 7.53 11.45
N VAL A 54 4.98 6.81 12.07
CA VAL A 54 4.26 7.21 13.28
C VAL A 54 4.48 6.15 14.35
N THR A 55 4.87 6.58 15.56
CA THR A 55 4.97 5.67 16.71
C THR A 55 3.58 5.45 17.31
N PRO A 56 3.12 4.20 17.47
CA PRO A 56 1.87 3.91 18.17
C PRO A 56 1.97 4.35 19.65
N ASP A 57 0.83 4.70 20.24
CA ASP A 57 0.74 5.03 21.67
C ASP A 57 0.70 3.74 22.52
N ALA A 58 0.22 2.63 21.92
CA ALA A 58 0.28 1.28 22.49
C ALA A 58 0.33 0.24 21.36
N GLY A 59 0.73 -0.97 21.71
CA GLY A 59 0.90 -2.08 20.75
C GLY A 59 2.33 -2.19 20.24
N THR A 60 2.52 -3.10 19.29
CA THR A 60 3.83 -3.42 18.71
C THR A 60 3.72 -3.61 17.22
N VAL A 61 4.79 -3.28 16.49
CA VAL A 61 4.94 -3.56 15.07
C VAL A 61 6.27 -4.26 14.84
N GLU A 62 6.24 -5.32 14.08
CA GLU A 62 7.41 -6.02 13.57
C GLU A 62 7.30 -6.15 12.05
N VAL A 63 8.35 -5.78 11.34
CA VAL A 63 8.43 -5.85 9.87
C VAL A 63 9.70 -6.57 9.49
N LEU A 64 9.58 -7.63 8.71
CA LEU A 64 10.70 -8.48 8.27
C LEU A 64 11.61 -8.95 9.42
N GLY A 65 11.00 -9.29 10.59
CA GLY A 65 11.71 -9.72 11.79
C GLY A 65 12.32 -8.59 12.62
N HIS A 66 12.06 -7.32 12.26
CA HIS A 66 12.61 -6.16 12.96
C HIS A 66 11.51 -5.38 13.68
N ARG A 67 11.64 -5.25 15.01
CA ARG A 67 10.70 -4.51 15.84
C ARG A 67 10.89 -3.00 15.67
N LEU A 68 9.76 -2.30 15.40
CA LEU A 68 9.73 -0.84 15.25
C LEU A 68 9.51 -0.16 16.62
N PRO A 69 10.02 1.09 16.81
CA PRO A 69 10.77 1.91 15.86
C PRO A 69 12.27 1.58 15.79
N GLY A 70 12.85 0.82 16.73
CA GLY A 70 14.29 0.61 16.84
C GLY A 70 14.92 -0.06 15.61
N GLY A 71 14.26 -1.06 15.01
CA GLY A 71 14.73 -1.77 13.82
C GLY A 71 14.27 -1.17 12.48
N ARG A 72 13.72 0.05 12.48
CA ARG A 72 13.09 0.65 11.29
C ARG A 72 14.03 0.73 10.09
N SER A 73 15.26 1.18 10.28
CA SER A 73 16.21 1.34 9.15
C SER A 73 16.38 0.03 8.39
N THR A 74 16.68 -1.04 9.09
CA THR A 74 16.89 -2.38 8.50
C THR A 74 15.58 -2.94 7.91
N ALA A 75 14.46 -2.79 8.61
CA ALA A 75 13.17 -3.25 8.10
C ALA A 75 12.82 -2.59 6.75
N MET A 76 13.04 -1.27 6.63
CA MET A 76 12.66 -0.51 5.42
C MET A 76 13.56 -0.82 4.22
N GLU A 77 14.71 -1.46 4.38
CA GLU A 77 15.51 -1.96 3.26
C GLU A 77 14.78 -3.01 2.41
N GLY A 78 13.87 -3.78 3.03
CA GLY A 78 13.05 -4.79 2.34
C GLY A 78 11.60 -4.35 2.10
N VAL A 79 11.26 -3.08 2.30
CA VAL A 79 9.91 -2.53 2.11
C VAL A 79 9.89 -1.52 0.98
N GLY A 80 8.98 -1.73 0.02
CA GLY A 80 8.63 -0.73 -0.99
C GLY A 80 7.38 0.04 -0.57
N PHE A 81 7.40 1.37 -0.72
CA PHE A 81 6.23 2.20 -0.44
C PHE A 81 5.96 3.19 -1.56
N ALA A 82 4.70 3.20 -2.03
CA ALA A 82 4.21 4.21 -2.96
C ALA A 82 2.81 4.70 -2.56
N ALA A 83 2.60 6.00 -2.71
CA ALA A 83 1.33 6.66 -2.51
C ALA A 83 1.16 7.75 -3.58
N GLY A 84 -0.06 7.93 -4.08
CA GLY A 84 -0.33 8.88 -5.17
C GLY A 84 -0.01 10.34 -4.83
N TYR A 85 0.04 10.69 -3.55
CA TYR A 85 0.35 12.03 -3.06
C TYR A 85 1.85 12.27 -2.82
N LEU A 86 2.71 11.25 -2.94
CA LEU A 86 4.15 11.44 -2.75
C LEU A 86 4.78 12.10 -3.98
N PRO A 87 5.46 13.25 -3.80
CA PRO A 87 6.08 13.93 -4.92
C PRO A 87 7.31 13.18 -5.45
N LEU A 88 7.55 13.32 -6.74
CA LEU A 88 8.84 13.01 -7.34
C LEU A 88 9.72 14.26 -7.35
N PRO A 89 11.05 14.13 -7.36
CA PRO A 89 11.97 15.26 -7.50
C PRO A 89 11.73 16.01 -8.81
N ASP A 90 11.25 17.25 -8.73
CA ASP A 90 10.76 18.03 -9.89
C ASP A 90 11.81 18.33 -10.95
N ARG A 91 13.09 18.44 -10.56
CA ARG A 91 14.19 18.85 -11.42
C ARG A 91 14.96 17.71 -12.07
N LEU A 92 14.45 16.48 -11.93
CA LEU A 92 15.08 15.29 -12.47
C LEU A 92 14.21 14.65 -13.56
N ARG A 93 14.85 14.00 -14.50
CA ARG A 93 14.19 13.10 -15.45
C ARG A 93 13.79 11.81 -14.76
N VAL A 94 12.78 11.11 -15.27
CA VAL A 94 12.30 9.83 -14.71
C VAL A 94 13.45 8.86 -14.47
N ARG A 95 14.34 8.65 -15.45
CA ARG A 95 15.49 7.76 -15.30
C ARG A 95 16.46 8.21 -14.21
N GLU A 96 16.67 9.51 -14.06
CA GLU A 96 17.54 10.08 -13.02
C GLU A 96 16.92 9.89 -11.63
N VAL A 97 15.61 10.09 -11.49
CA VAL A 97 14.86 9.79 -10.25
C VAL A 97 15.04 8.33 -9.87
N LEU A 98 14.79 7.42 -10.81
CA LEU A 98 14.88 5.98 -10.55
C LEU A 98 16.33 5.57 -10.23
N ALA A 99 17.34 6.11 -10.94
CA ALA A 99 18.75 5.84 -10.66
C ALA A 99 19.17 6.36 -9.26
N TYR A 100 18.68 7.54 -8.87
CA TYR A 100 18.94 8.08 -7.55
C TYR A 100 18.43 7.14 -6.43
N PHE A 101 17.18 6.66 -6.55
CA PHE A 101 16.61 5.75 -5.56
C PHE A 101 17.24 4.35 -5.61
N ALA A 102 17.57 3.84 -6.81
CA ALA A 102 18.29 2.59 -6.95
C ALA A 102 19.66 2.62 -6.24
N ASN A 103 20.40 3.73 -6.39
CA ASN A 103 21.67 3.92 -5.70
C ASN A 103 21.50 4.02 -4.17
N LEU A 104 20.41 4.66 -3.67
CA LEU A 104 20.11 4.68 -2.24
C LEU A 104 19.89 3.28 -1.65
N HIS A 105 19.38 2.34 -2.46
CA HIS A 105 19.21 0.93 -2.10
C HIS A 105 20.50 0.09 -2.41
N GLY A 106 21.60 0.73 -2.82
CA GLY A 106 22.88 0.04 -3.05
C GLY A 106 22.93 -0.83 -4.30
N LEU A 107 22.05 -0.60 -5.30
CA LEU A 107 22.10 -1.36 -6.56
C LEU A 107 23.34 -0.94 -7.37
N ALA A 108 24.24 -1.88 -7.60
CA ALA A 108 25.53 -1.60 -8.28
C ALA A 108 25.35 -1.25 -9.77
N ASP A 109 24.40 -1.87 -10.46
CA ASP A 109 24.03 -1.58 -11.86
C ASP A 109 22.53 -1.34 -11.96
N PRO A 110 22.05 -0.10 -11.77
CA PRO A 110 20.64 0.21 -11.76
C PRO A 110 19.99 0.21 -13.16
N GLY A 111 20.77 0.32 -14.24
CA GLY A 111 20.26 0.45 -15.60
C GLY A 111 19.26 -0.64 -15.99
N PRO A 112 19.65 -1.92 -15.99
CA PRO A 112 18.77 -3.02 -16.37
C PRO A 112 17.51 -3.13 -15.49
N VAL A 113 17.64 -2.85 -14.18
CA VAL A 113 16.50 -2.89 -13.24
C VAL A 113 15.51 -1.78 -13.52
N ILE A 114 16.00 -0.58 -13.83
CA ILE A 114 15.16 0.56 -14.22
C ILE A 114 14.42 0.25 -15.53
N ASP A 115 15.12 -0.26 -16.54
CA ASP A 115 14.52 -0.58 -17.83
C ASP A 115 13.43 -1.65 -17.68
N ALA A 116 13.69 -2.72 -16.94
CA ALA A 116 12.71 -3.76 -16.65
C ALA A 116 11.50 -3.22 -15.87
N GLY A 117 11.73 -2.34 -14.89
CA GLY A 117 10.65 -1.71 -14.14
C GLY A 117 9.76 -0.82 -15.01
N LEU A 118 10.35 0.01 -15.86
CA LEU A 118 9.61 0.86 -16.80
C LEU A 118 8.83 0.03 -17.83
N GLU A 119 9.41 -1.06 -18.33
CA GLU A 119 8.76 -1.98 -19.26
C GLU A 119 7.59 -2.72 -18.63
N ARG A 120 7.74 -3.21 -17.39
CA ARG A 120 6.67 -3.90 -16.63
C ARG A 120 5.38 -3.07 -16.57
N PHE A 121 5.51 -1.75 -16.43
CA PHE A 121 4.38 -0.82 -16.40
C PHE A 121 4.09 -0.15 -17.76
N ARG A 122 4.80 -0.51 -18.85
CA ARG A 122 4.65 0.04 -20.20
C ARG A 122 4.85 1.56 -20.28
N ILE A 123 5.85 2.07 -19.55
CA ILE A 123 6.20 3.50 -19.47
C ILE A 123 7.66 3.78 -19.87
N SER A 124 8.33 2.90 -20.62
CA SER A 124 9.70 3.08 -21.07
C SER A 124 9.91 4.39 -21.86
N HIS A 125 8.88 4.84 -22.59
CA HIS A 125 8.87 6.12 -23.31
C HIS A 125 9.00 7.36 -22.41
N LEU A 126 8.70 7.23 -21.10
CA LEU A 126 8.80 8.32 -20.13
C LEU A 126 10.20 8.47 -19.53
N ALA A 127 11.14 7.57 -19.80
CA ALA A 127 12.47 7.56 -19.17
C ALA A 127 13.21 8.91 -19.28
N GLY A 128 13.05 9.61 -20.40
CA GLY A 128 13.67 10.92 -20.66
C GLY A 128 12.82 12.13 -20.26
N ALA A 129 11.55 11.96 -19.89
CA ALA A 129 10.66 13.04 -19.52
C ALA A 129 11.04 13.64 -18.15
N MET A 130 10.82 14.94 -17.97
CA MET A 130 10.96 15.58 -16.66
C MET A 130 9.83 15.15 -15.73
N ALA A 131 10.11 14.99 -14.43
CA ALA A 131 9.09 14.61 -13.46
C ALA A 131 7.91 15.59 -13.40
N THR A 132 8.15 16.86 -13.71
CA THR A 132 7.11 17.92 -13.80
C THR A 132 6.18 17.77 -14.99
N GLU A 133 6.61 17.10 -16.05
CA GLU A 133 5.83 16.91 -17.29
C GLU A 133 4.85 15.73 -17.20
N LEU A 134 4.97 14.91 -16.17
CA LEU A 134 4.14 13.72 -16.00
C LEU A 134 2.72 14.06 -15.58
N SER A 135 1.73 13.36 -16.14
CA SER A 135 0.37 13.34 -15.60
C SER A 135 0.34 12.68 -14.20
N SER A 136 -0.75 12.86 -13.46
CA SER A 136 -0.92 12.21 -12.15
C SER A 136 -0.74 10.69 -12.24
N GLY A 137 -1.38 10.04 -13.21
CA GLY A 137 -1.26 8.61 -13.42
C GLY A 137 0.14 8.15 -13.81
N GLN A 138 0.85 8.92 -14.65
CA GLN A 138 2.23 8.63 -14.97
C GLN A 138 3.15 8.75 -13.76
N ARG A 139 2.93 9.75 -12.88
CA ARG A 139 3.65 9.88 -11.60
C ARG A 139 3.42 8.70 -10.69
N THR A 140 2.18 8.22 -10.61
CA THR A 140 1.85 7.02 -9.82
C THR A 140 2.61 5.80 -10.34
N LEU A 141 2.60 5.55 -11.65
CA LEU A 141 3.35 4.44 -12.25
C LEU A 141 4.85 4.53 -11.96
N VAL A 142 5.47 5.70 -12.15
CA VAL A 142 6.89 5.93 -11.82
C VAL A 142 7.14 5.75 -10.31
N GLY A 143 6.21 6.19 -9.46
CA GLY A 143 6.27 6.00 -8.01
C GLY A 143 6.28 4.52 -7.61
N ILE A 144 5.47 3.69 -8.27
CA ILE A 144 5.45 2.23 -8.02
C ILE A 144 6.74 1.59 -8.55
N VAL A 145 7.21 1.95 -9.76
CA VAL A 145 8.52 1.48 -10.25
C VAL A 145 9.62 1.81 -9.24
N LYS A 146 9.68 3.07 -8.78
CA LYS A 146 10.64 3.50 -7.74
C LYS A 146 10.57 2.60 -6.49
N ALA A 147 9.37 2.29 -6.00
CA ALA A 147 9.16 1.50 -4.80
C ALA A 147 9.56 0.02 -4.96
N THR A 148 9.73 -0.46 -6.19
CA THR A 148 9.98 -1.88 -6.49
C THR A 148 11.37 -2.16 -7.05
N LEU A 149 12.22 -1.14 -7.25
CA LEU A 149 13.57 -1.29 -7.83
C LEU A 149 14.45 -2.29 -7.06
N HIS A 150 14.35 -2.30 -5.73
CA HIS A 150 15.14 -3.15 -4.85
C HIS A 150 14.50 -4.51 -4.54
N ARG A 151 13.44 -4.89 -5.29
CA ARG A 151 12.68 -6.14 -5.12
C ARG A 151 12.25 -6.36 -3.67
N PRO A 152 11.37 -5.51 -3.12
CA PRO A 152 10.98 -5.58 -1.71
C PRO A 152 10.27 -6.89 -1.37
N SER A 153 10.45 -7.37 -0.16
CA SER A 153 9.68 -8.50 0.39
C SER A 153 8.24 -8.10 0.74
N LEU A 154 8.01 -6.80 1.03
CA LEU A 154 6.70 -6.21 1.29
C LEU A 154 6.53 -4.93 0.48
N LEU A 155 5.50 -4.89 -0.35
CA LEU A 155 5.08 -3.68 -1.07
C LEU A 155 3.84 -3.09 -0.40
N VAL A 156 3.92 -1.83 -0.01
CA VAL A 156 2.81 -1.08 0.58
C VAL A 156 2.37 0.00 -0.40
N LEU A 157 1.11 -0.02 -0.79
CA LEU A 157 0.52 0.93 -1.73
C LEU A 157 -0.67 1.66 -1.10
N ASP A 158 -0.60 2.98 -1.04
CA ASP A 158 -1.70 3.80 -0.51
C ASP A 158 -2.46 4.43 -1.69
N GLU A 159 -3.68 3.93 -1.92
CA GLU A 159 -4.61 4.36 -2.98
C GLU A 159 -3.97 4.40 -4.39
N PRO A 160 -3.32 3.32 -4.87
CA PRO A 160 -2.50 3.35 -6.08
C PRO A 160 -3.30 3.57 -7.38
N THR A 161 -4.62 3.40 -7.36
CA THR A 161 -5.50 3.56 -8.53
C THR A 161 -6.48 4.73 -8.39
N ALA A 162 -6.40 5.49 -7.29
CA ALA A 162 -7.32 6.59 -7.04
C ALA A 162 -7.19 7.69 -8.10
N SER A 163 -8.33 8.12 -8.65
CA SER A 163 -8.41 9.20 -9.65
C SER A 163 -7.58 8.96 -10.92
N LEU A 164 -7.30 7.70 -11.26
CA LEU A 164 -6.62 7.34 -12.50
C LEU A 164 -7.62 7.00 -13.61
N ASP A 165 -7.21 7.29 -14.85
CA ASP A 165 -7.91 6.80 -16.02
C ASP A 165 -7.94 5.26 -16.04
N PRO A 166 -9.01 4.63 -16.56
CA PRO A 166 -9.17 3.17 -16.52
C PRO A 166 -8.00 2.36 -17.11
N ASP A 167 -7.37 2.87 -18.18
CA ASP A 167 -6.21 2.23 -18.81
C ASP A 167 -4.96 2.31 -17.94
N VAL A 168 -4.75 3.41 -17.24
CA VAL A 168 -3.64 3.59 -16.30
C VAL A 168 -3.86 2.71 -15.06
N ALA A 169 -5.07 2.70 -14.51
CA ALA A 169 -5.43 1.82 -13.41
C ALA A 169 -5.22 0.34 -13.76
N GLN A 170 -5.56 -0.08 -14.99
CA GLN A 170 -5.29 -1.43 -15.47
C GLN A 170 -3.78 -1.75 -15.53
N ARG A 171 -2.94 -0.79 -15.96
CA ARG A 171 -1.47 -0.98 -15.96
C ARG A 171 -0.91 -1.12 -14.55
N VAL A 172 -1.42 -0.32 -13.59
CA VAL A 172 -1.06 -0.46 -12.18
C VAL A 172 -1.38 -1.87 -11.69
N ARG A 173 -2.63 -2.32 -11.89
CA ARG A 173 -3.06 -3.68 -11.47
C ARG A 173 -2.16 -4.77 -12.06
N ALA A 174 -2.03 -4.81 -13.39
CA ALA A 174 -1.24 -5.82 -14.07
C ALA A 174 0.25 -5.81 -13.66
N GLY A 175 0.81 -4.62 -13.41
CA GLY A 175 2.19 -4.48 -12.94
C GLY A 175 2.37 -4.99 -11.52
N VAL A 176 1.43 -4.66 -10.62
CA VAL A 176 1.45 -5.11 -9.22
C VAL A 176 1.23 -6.62 -9.12
N GLU A 177 0.27 -7.19 -9.87
CA GLU A 177 0.05 -8.64 -9.95
C GLU A 177 1.33 -9.37 -10.33
N ARG A 178 2.02 -8.91 -11.39
CA ARG A 178 3.30 -9.51 -11.82
C ARG A 178 4.39 -9.44 -10.75
N ILE A 179 4.50 -8.32 -10.03
CA ILE A 179 5.47 -8.18 -8.92
C ILE A 179 5.19 -9.23 -7.85
N CYS A 180 3.92 -9.39 -7.46
CA CYS A 180 3.55 -10.38 -6.44
C CYS A 180 3.80 -11.82 -6.91
N GLU A 181 3.52 -12.14 -8.17
CA GLU A 181 3.63 -13.50 -8.73
C GLU A 181 5.07 -13.89 -9.07
N GLU A 182 5.82 -12.99 -9.73
CA GLU A 182 7.17 -13.27 -10.22
C GLU A 182 8.22 -13.12 -9.12
N ASP A 183 8.09 -12.09 -8.28
CA ASP A 183 9.07 -11.75 -7.25
C ASP A 183 8.69 -12.32 -5.85
N GLY A 184 7.47 -12.88 -5.69
CA GLY A 184 6.97 -13.39 -4.40
C GLY A 184 6.73 -12.30 -3.36
N THR A 185 6.61 -11.05 -3.80
CA THR A 185 6.41 -9.88 -2.94
C THR A 185 5.05 -9.93 -2.25
N ALA A 186 5.01 -9.79 -0.93
CA ALA A 186 3.77 -9.57 -0.20
C ALA A 186 3.23 -8.16 -0.47
N LEU A 187 1.91 -8.01 -0.49
CA LEU A 187 1.24 -6.75 -0.78
C LEU A 187 0.34 -6.31 0.37
N LEU A 188 0.47 -5.05 0.76
CA LEU A 188 -0.53 -4.33 1.54
C LEU A 188 -1.02 -3.14 0.73
N VAL A 189 -2.30 -3.10 0.41
CA VAL A 189 -2.86 -2.00 -0.40
C VAL A 189 -4.08 -1.38 0.29
N THR A 190 -4.20 -0.05 0.25
CA THR A 190 -5.47 0.61 0.51
C THR A 190 -6.15 0.95 -0.81
N SER A 191 -7.47 0.88 -0.87
CA SER A 191 -8.23 1.27 -2.04
C SER A 191 -9.66 1.60 -1.70
N HIS A 192 -10.26 2.48 -2.50
CA HIS A 192 -11.72 2.71 -2.55
C HIS A 192 -12.37 1.97 -3.73
N ASN A 193 -11.60 1.33 -4.60
CA ASN A 193 -12.11 0.55 -5.73
C ASN A 193 -12.18 -0.93 -5.34
N MET A 194 -13.37 -1.37 -4.94
CA MET A 194 -13.60 -2.75 -4.47
C MET A 194 -13.35 -3.78 -5.57
N THR A 195 -13.66 -3.45 -6.83
CA THR A 195 -13.38 -4.34 -7.96
C THR A 195 -11.88 -4.63 -8.13
N ASP A 196 -11.03 -3.61 -7.91
CA ASP A 196 -9.57 -3.79 -7.97
C ASP A 196 -9.08 -4.69 -6.83
N VAL A 197 -9.65 -4.50 -5.63
CA VAL A 197 -9.32 -5.27 -4.43
C VAL A 197 -9.70 -6.74 -4.61
N GLU A 198 -10.90 -7.05 -5.06
CA GLU A 198 -11.39 -8.41 -5.29
C GLU A 198 -10.54 -9.19 -6.31
N ARG A 199 -9.92 -8.47 -7.26
CA ARG A 199 -9.04 -9.08 -8.28
C ARG A 199 -7.63 -9.35 -7.78
N ILE A 200 -7.06 -8.42 -7.00
CA ILE A 200 -5.63 -8.47 -6.64
C ILE A 200 -5.44 -9.18 -5.30
N CYS A 201 -6.35 -8.98 -4.34
CA CYS A 201 -6.15 -9.38 -2.95
C CYS A 201 -6.93 -10.65 -2.61
N GLY A 202 -6.24 -11.61 -2.00
CA GLY A 202 -6.88 -12.82 -1.46
C GLY A 202 -7.50 -12.62 -0.08
N ARG A 203 -7.15 -11.52 0.61
CA ARG A 203 -7.64 -11.18 1.94
C ARG A 203 -7.91 -9.69 2.06
N VAL A 204 -8.96 -9.35 2.77
CA VAL A 204 -9.34 -7.98 3.08
C VAL A 204 -9.51 -7.81 4.58
N VAL A 205 -9.05 -6.67 5.09
CA VAL A 205 -9.22 -6.23 6.46
C VAL A 205 -9.97 -4.91 6.44
N PHE A 206 -11.18 -4.90 6.98
CA PHE A 206 -11.99 -3.69 7.07
C PHE A 206 -11.77 -2.97 8.39
N LEU A 207 -11.43 -1.69 8.31
CA LEU A 207 -11.40 -0.76 9.43
C LEU A 207 -12.67 0.11 9.45
N SER A 208 -13.24 0.30 10.64
CA SER A 208 -14.26 1.31 10.93
C SER A 208 -14.00 1.86 12.32
N ALA A 209 -14.08 3.18 12.47
CA ALA A 209 -13.83 3.89 13.73
C ALA A 209 -12.56 3.43 14.46
N GLY A 210 -11.48 3.21 13.71
CA GLY A 210 -10.17 2.80 14.24
C GLY A 210 -10.05 1.32 14.65
N LYS A 211 -11.03 0.48 14.36
CA LYS A 211 -11.05 -0.95 14.73
C LYS A 211 -11.18 -1.84 13.50
N VAL A 212 -10.64 -3.06 13.60
CA VAL A 212 -10.92 -4.11 12.62
C VAL A 212 -12.34 -4.63 12.87
N VAL A 213 -13.20 -4.51 11.85
CA VAL A 213 -14.60 -4.98 11.90
C VAL A 213 -14.82 -6.24 11.06
N ALA A 214 -13.93 -6.51 10.11
CA ALA A 214 -13.92 -7.75 9.35
C ALA A 214 -12.51 -8.08 8.86
N ASP A 215 -12.21 -9.39 8.75
CA ASP A 215 -10.93 -9.93 8.27
C ASP A 215 -11.19 -11.29 7.63
N GLY A 216 -10.89 -11.45 6.35
CA GLY A 216 -11.13 -12.69 5.62
C GLY A 216 -11.00 -12.54 4.12
N SER A 217 -11.38 -13.57 3.37
CA SER A 217 -11.48 -13.45 1.92
C SER A 217 -12.56 -12.44 1.53
N PRO A 218 -12.48 -11.80 0.34
CA PRO A 218 -13.53 -10.90 -0.15
C PRO A 218 -14.93 -11.49 -0.05
N ALA A 219 -15.10 -12.75 -0.41
CA ALA A 219 -16.37 -13.46 -0.38
C ALA A 219 -16.86 -13.72 1.05
N ASP A 220 -15.98 -14.16 1.97
CA ASP A 220 -16.34 -14.42 3.37
C ASP A 220 -16.76 -13.13 4.07
N VAL A 221 -16.06 -12.03 3.80
CA VAL A 221 -16.40 -10.73 4.37
C VAL A 221 -17.75 -10.26 3.85
N ALA A 222 -18.00 -10.29 2.53
CA ALA A 222 -19.31 -9.93 1.99
C ALA A 222 -20.45 -10.76 2.60
N HIS A 223 -20.23 -12.09 2.71
CA HIS A 223 -21.20 -13.01 3.31
C HIS A 223 -21.47 -12.70 4.81
N SER A 224 -20.43 -12.39 5.59
CA SER A 224 -20.57 -12.07 7.02
C SER A 224 -21.44 -10.85 7.30
N PHE A 225 -21.50 -9.90 6.34
CA PHE A 225 -22.38 -8.73 6.40
C PHE A 225 -23.74 -8.96 5.73
N GLY A 226 -24.01 -10.17 5.16
CA GLY A 226 -25.22 -10.45 4.37
C GLY A 226 -25.30 -9.60 3.11
N ARG A 227 -24.17 -9.30 2.48
CA ARG A 227 -24.04 -8.47 1.28
C ARG A 227 -23.55 -9.31 0.10
N ALA A 228 -23.82 -8.82 -1.14
CA ALA A 228 -23.46 -9.53 -2.35
C ALA A 228 -21.96 -9.38 -2.71
N ASN A 229 -21.34 -8.26 -2.34
CA ASN A 229 -19.96 -7.92 -2.68
C ASN A 229 -19.35 -6.93 -1.67
N LEU A 230 -18.06 -6.63 -1.81
CA LEU A 230 -17.35 -5.68 -0.94
C LEU A 230 -17.84 -4.24 -1.05
N GLU A 231 -18.35 -3.83 -2.22
CA GLU A 231 -18.86 -2.47 -2.42
C GLU A 231 -20.09 -2.21 -1.53
N GLU A 232 -21.01 -3.18 -1.43
CA GLU A 232 -22.16 -3.08 -0.52
C GLU A 232 -21.74 -3.08 0.95
N VAL A 233 -20.70 -3.83 1.32
CA VAL A 233 -20.12 -3.78 2.69
C VAL A 233 -19.56 -2.41 2.98
N PHE A 234 -18.79 -1.84 2.06
CA PHE A 234 -18.20 -0.52 2.20
C PHE A 234 -19.25 0.57 2.39
N LEU A 235 -20.29 0.57 1.54
CA LEU A 235 -21.41 1.53 1.64
C LEU A 235 -22.13 1.41 2.98
N HIS A 236 -22.40 0.17 3.43
CA HIS A 236 -23.05 -0.07 4.71
C HIS A 236 -22.25 0.48 5.90
N LEU A 237 -20.93 0.28 5.91
CA LEU A 237 -20.07 0.80 6.97
C LEU A 237 -19.94 2.33 6.93
N ALA A 238 -19.90 2.93 5.73
CA ALA A 238 -19.87 4.38 5.58
C ALA A 238 -21.15 5.04 6.12
N GLU A 239 -22.35 4.48 5.83
CA GLU A 239 -23.62 4.95 6.36
C GLU A 239 -23.70 4.89 7.89
N GLN A 240 -23.13 3.83 8.50
CA GLN A 240 -23.10 3.68 9.96
C GLN A 240 -22.21 4.74 10.63
N GLU A 241 -21.08 5.10 10.03
CA GLU A 241 -20.21 6.15 10.56
C GLU A 241 -20.85 7.54 10.48
N GLU A 242 -21.52 7.86 9.38
CA GLU A 242 -22.25 9.13 9.22
C GLU A 242 -23.41 9.25 10.23
N GLY A 243 -24.16 8.15 10.46
CA GLY A 243 -25.25 8.11 11.44
C GLY A 243 -24.79 8.21 12.90
N SER A 244 -23.53 7.86 13.18
CA SER A 244 -22.95 7.93 14.54
C SER A 244 -22.33 9.30 14.85
N ALA A 245 -22.17 10.17 13.84
CA ALA A 245 -21.58 11.50 13.98
C ALA A 245 -22.61 12.62 14.23
N LEU A 246 -23.92 12.29 14.21
CA LEU A 246 -25.04 13.16 14.52
C LEU A 246 -25.55 12.91 15.94
#